data_e21e53d34e022f1f9a54153de2c82387
#
_entry.id   e21e53d34e022f1f9a54153de2c82387
#
_cell.length_a   1.000
_cell.length_b   1.000
_cell.length_c   1.000
_cell.angle_alpha   90.00
_cell.angle_beta   90.00
_cell.angle_gamma   90.00
#
_symmetry.space_group_name_H-M   'P 1'
#
loop_
_entity.id
_entity.type
_entity.pdbx_description
1 polymer ?
#
loop_
_entity_poly.entity_id
_entity_poly.type
_entity_poly.pdbx_seq_one_letter_code
_entity_poly.pdbx_strand_id
1 'polypeptide(L)'
;MVKVVKFGGSSLASAEQFTKVGDIIRSDESRKYVVPSAPGKRNSKDTKVTDMLYACYDLAENDQDFKVMLRKIKDRYDSIINGLHLKLALDEEFKIIAENFKAKAGVDYAASRGEYLNGIIMANYLGYEFIDSATVIFFDENGNFDAEKTDKVLSKKLEQTDKAVIPGFYGAGPDGKVVTFSRGGSDITGSIVSKACRASMYENWTDVSGCLVADPRIIDNPQPIKVVTYRELRELSYMGASVLHEDAVFPVRKAGIPINIRNTNDPDAPGTLIVESTCQKPDYTITGIAGKKGFVAVNIDKDKMNSEVGFCRKALQAFEENGISIEHMPSGIDTMTVFVHQAEFEGKEQQVISSIRRLAHPDIIDLESDLALIAVVGRGMKSNRGTAGRIFSALAHANINVRMIDQGSSELNIIIGVSNDDFDKAIKAIYDIFVVTQL
;
A
#
# COMPACT_ATOMS: atom_id res chain seq x y z
N MET A 1 20.50 -11.25 16.16
CA MET A 1 19.49 -11.04 15.09
C MET A 1 19.30 -9.53 14.91
N VAL A 2 18.99 -9.07 13.72
CA VAL A 2 18.77 -7.64 13.44
C VAL A 2 17.34 -7.47 12.95
N LYS A 3 16.62 -6.51 13.51
CA LYS A 3 15.32 -6.07 13.05
C LYS A 3 15.40 -4.64 12.55
N VAL A 4 14.69 -4.36 11.48
CA VAL A 4 14.42 -3.00 11.00
C VAL A 4 13.01 -2.64 11.37
N VAL A 5 12.82 -1.45 11.92
CA VAL A 5 11.51 -0.96 12.35
C VAL A 5 11.17 0.33 11.62
N LYS A 6 10.03 0.35 10.93
CA LYS A 6 9.50 1.57 10.31
C LYS A 6 8.28 2.04 11.10
N PHE A 7 8.18 3.34 11.32
CA PHE A 7 7.04 3.95 11.99
C PHE A 7 6.32 4.91 11.06
N GLY A 8 5.00 4.72 10.93
CA GLY A 8 4.14 5.59 10.13
C GLY A 8 3.93 6.97 10.75
N GLY A 9 3.43 7.92 9.96
CA GLY A 9 3.28 9.30 10.40
C GLY A 9 2.33 9.47 11.58
N SER A 10 1.26 8.69 11.70
CA SER A 10 0.35 8.68 12.87
C SER A 10 1.06 8.30 14.15
N SER A 11 2.01 7.36 14.05
CA SER A 11 2.86 6.91 15.18
C SER A 11 3.91 7.95 15.61
N LEU A 12 4.10 9.02 14.84
CA LEU A 12 5.12 10.06 15.06
C LEU A 12 4.49 11.47 15.08
N ALA A 13 3.19 11.55 15.32
CA ALA A 13 2.44 12.81 15.21
C ALA A 13 2.66 13.77 16.38
N SER A 14 3.13 13.31 17.53
CA SER A 14 3.31 14.10 18.77
C SER A 14 4.42 13.53 19.64
N ALA A 15 4.86 14.28 20.65
CA ALA A 15 5.83 13.82 21.65
C ALA A 15 5.36 12.56 22.39
N GLU A 16 4.07 12.48 22.71
CA GLU A 16 3.48 11.28 23.34
C GLU A 16 3.65 10.03 22.45
N GLN A 17 3.37 10.17 21.16
CA GLN A 17 3.56 9.09 20.20
C GLN A 17 5.04 8.70 20.06
N PHE A 18 5.95 9.68 20.03
CA PHE A 18 7.40 9.43 20.04
C PHE A 18 7.85 8.66 21.28
N THR A 19 7.27 8.95 22.45
CA THR A 19 7.57 8.21 23.70
C THR A 19 7.18 6.74 23.55
N LYS A 20 5.97 6.45 23.07
CA LYS A 20 5.54 5.06 22.79
C LYS A 20 6.48 4.35 21.81
N VAL A 21 6.84 5.04 20.71
CA VAL A 21 7.79 4.51 19.72
C VAL A 21 9.15 4.22 20.36
N GLY A 22 9.67 5.14 21.18
CA GLY A 22 10.93 4.92 21.91
C GLY A 22 10.89 3.72 22.86
N ASP A 23 9.79 3.53 23.56
CA ASP A 23 9.59 2.38 24.45
C ASP A 23 9.54 1.08 23.65
N ILE A 24 8.82 1.06 22.53
CA ILE A 24 8.80 -0.06 21.59
C ILE A 24 10.22 -0.40 21.12
N ILE A 25 11.00 0.58 20.68
CA ILE A 25 12.36 0.34 20.17
C ILE A 25 13.26 -0.21 21.28
N ARG A 26 13.21 0.39 22.47
CA ARG A 26 14.05 -0.01 23.62
C ARG A 26 13.65 -1.37 24.22
N SER A 27 12.41 -1.82 24.03
CA SER A 27 11.94 -3.12 24.55
C SER A 27 12.56 -4.33 23.85
N ASP A 28 13.24 -4.13 22.70
CA ASP A 28 13.91 -5.19 21.95
C ASP A 28 15.21 -4.69 21.33
N GLU A 29 16.34 -5.09 21.87
CA GLU A 29 17.68 -4.70 21.42
C GLU A 29 18.00 -5.11 19.99
N SER A 30 17.26 -6.04 19.41
CA SER A 30 17.39 -6.43 18.01
C SER A 30 16.88 -5.37 17.02
N ARG A 31 16.07 -4.38 17.47
CA ARG A 31 15.55 -3.24 16.70
C ARG A 31 16.62 -2.18 16.51
N LYS A 32 17.55 -2.46 15.61
CA LYS A 32 18.77 -1.65 15.43
C LYS A 32 18.62 -0.50 14.45
N TYR A 33 17.83 -0.67 13.41
CA TYR A 33 17.64 0.34 12.36
C TYR A 33 16.20 0.83 12.33
N VAL A 34 16.05 2.15 12.43
CA VAL A 34 14.75 2.81 12.56
C VAL A 34 14.49 3.68 11.33
N VAL A 35 13.33 3.51 10.72
CA VAL A 35 12.91 4.30 9.55
C VAL A 35 11.66 5.12 9.92
N PRO A 36 11.82 6.40 10.29
CA PRO A 36 10.69 7.26 10.59
C PRO A 36 10.08 7.86 9.32
N SER A 37 8.75 7.98 9.30
CA SER A 37 8.02 8.87 8.40
C SER A 37 7.95 10.29 8.96
N ALA A 38 7.51 11.25 8.13
CA ALA A 38 7.16 12.59 8.61
C ALA A 38 6.01 12.54 9.62
N PRO A 39 5.87 13.54 10.53
CA PRO A 39 4.76 13.60 11.48
C PRO A 39 3.40 13.66 10.77
N GLY A 40 2.54 12.71 11.08
CA GLY A 40 1.18 12.63 10.58
C GLY A 40 0.21 13.59 11.29
N LYS A 41 -1.09 13.34 11.13
CA LYS A 41 -2.15 14.10 11.82
C LYS A 41 -2.23 13.70 13.29
N ARG A 42 -2.36 14.68 14.19
CA ARG A 42 -2.65 14.47 15.63
C ARG A 42 -4.11 14.12 15.88
N ASN A 43 -5.00 14.61 15.01
CA ASN A 43 -6.45 14.37 15.05
C ASN A 43 -7.04 14.58 13.64
N SER A 44 -8.34 14.32 13.47
CA SER A 44 -9.03 14.40 12.17
C SER A 44 -9.03 15.80 11.51
N LYS A 45 -8.89 16.86 12.29
CA LYS A 45 -8.85 18.25 11.80
C LYS A 45 -7.44 18.76 11.50
N ASP A 46 -6.40 17.98 11.84
CA ASP A 46 -5.00 18.36 11.65
C ASP A 46 -4.53 18.10 10.21
N THR A 47 -3.44 18.75 9.81
CA THR A 47 -2.80 18.56 8.50
C THR A 47 -1.49 17.79 8.67
N LYS A 48 -1.19 16.88 7.76
CA LYS A 48 0.11 16.19 7.75
C LYS A 48 1.23 17.19 7.47
N VAL A 49 2.40 16.96 8.07
CA VAL A 49 3.57 17.84 7.83
C VAL A 49 3.98 17.82 6.35
N THR A 50 3.89 16.67 5.68
CA THR A 50 4.19 16.56 4.24
C THR A 50 3.26 17.44 3.40
N ASP A 51 1.96 17.45 3.69
CA ASP A 51 0.98 18.32 3.00
C ASP A 51 1.28 19.80 3.25
N MET A 52 1.72 20.15 4.48
CA MET A 52 2.14 21.51 4.79
C MET A 52 3.42 21.92 4.05
N LEU A 53 4.36 21.00 3.86
CA LEU A 53 5.60 21.24 3.10
C LEU A 53 5.31 21.45 1.62
N TYR A 54 4.43 20.65 1.01
CA TYR A 54 3.97 20.87 -0.36
C TYR A 54 3.35 22.27 -0.52
N ALA A 55 2.38 22.62 0.34
CA ALA A 55 1.74 23.94 0.29
C ALA A 55 2.73 25.09 0.54
N CYS A 56 3.71 24.89 1.43
CA CYS A 56 4.76 25.88 1.71
C CYS A 56 5.68 26.09 0.51
N TYR A 57 6.04 25.00 -0.18
CA TYR A 57 6.88 25.07 -1.36
C TYR A 57 6.14 25.67 -2.56
N ASP A 58 4.87 25.35 -2.76
CA ASP A 58 4.03 25.96 -3.79
C ASP A 58 3.99 27.49 -3.68
N LEU A 59 3.87 28.03 -2.46
CA LEU A 59 3.99 29.47 -2.21
C LEU A 59 5.38 30.01 -2.65
N ALA A 60 6.46 29.30 -2.31
CA ALA A 60 7.83 29.71 -2.66
C ALA A 60 8.08 29.63 -4.19
N GLU A 61 7.58 28.59 -4.85
CA GLU A 61 7.71 28.42 -6.30
C GLU A 61 6.99 29.51 -7.09
N ASN A 62 5.85 30.00 -6.56
CA ASN A 62 5.09 31.12 -7.10
C ASN A 62 5.54 32.51 -6.59
N ASP A 63 6.72 32.61 -5.99
CA ASP A 63 7.31 33.85 -5.47
C ASP A 63 6.42 34.55 -4.41
N GLN A 64 5.60 33.78 -3.69
CA GLN A 64 4.76 34.27 -2.58
C GLN A 64 5.46 34.12 -1.23
N ASP A 65 4.97 34.80 -0.20
CA ASP A 65 5.54 34.69 1.15
C ASP A 65 5.15 33.37 1.83
N PHE A 66 6.10 32.48 1.92
CA PHE A 66 5.98 31.17 2.55
C PHE A 66 6.42 31.13 4.04
N LYS A 67 6.97 32.23 4.57
CA LYS A 67 7.57 32.25 5.93
C LYS A 67 6.59 31.89 7.03
N VAL A 68 5.33 32.33 6.90
CA VAL A 68 4.28 32.03 7.89
C VAL A 68 3.99 30.52 7.91
N MET A 69 3.92 29.89 6.74
CA MET A 69 3.69 28.43 6.65
C MET A 69 4.89 27.66 7.17
N LEU A 70 6.11 28.07 6.81
CA LEU A 70 7.34 27.45 7.28
C LEU A 70 7.47 27.54 8.81
N ARG A 71 7.08 28.67 9.41
CA ARG A 71 7.02 28.82 10.87
C ARG A 71 6.05 27.85 11.51
N LYS A 72 4.85 27.66 10.95
CA LYS A 72 3.89 26.67 11.46
C LYS A 72 4.46 25.24 11.44
N ILE A 73 5.23 24.90 10.39
CA ILE A 73 5.91 23.62 10.30
C ILE A 73 6.98 23.50 11.40
N LYS A 74 7.78 24.57 11.60
CA LYS A 74 8.77 24.63 12.68
C LYS A 74 8.13 24.45 14.05
N ASP A 75 7.07 25.18 14.34
CA ASP A 75 6.34 25.10 15.61
C ASP A 75 5.84 23.67 15.88
N ARG A 76 5.50 22.91 14.83
CA ARG A 76 5.10 21.51 14.94
C ARG A 76 6.27 20.63 15.45
N TYR A 77 7.46 20.79 14.89
CA TYR A 77 8.66 20.07 15.32
C TYR A 77 9.15 20.54 16.70
N ASP A 78 9.12 21.84 16.97
CA ASP A 78 9.48 22.39 18.26
C ASP A 78 8.58 21.86 19.39
N SER A 79 7.28 21.67 19.10
CA SER A 79 6.36 21.04 20.06
C SER A 79 6.72 19.60 20.40
N ILE A 80 7.23 18.83 19.42
CA ILE A 80 7.72 17.47 19.65
C ILE A 80 9.01 17.48 20.46
N ILE A 81 9.98 18.31 20.08
CA ILE A 81 11.28 18.45 20.76
C ILE A 81 11.08 18.85 22.21
N ASN A 82 10.25 19.89 22.47
CA ASN A 82 9.97 20.38 23.80
C ASN A 82 9.22 19.32 24.65
N GLY A 83 8.23 18.64 24.07
CA GLY A 83 7.49 17.59 24.76
C GLY A 83 8.34 16.34 25.10
N LEU A 84 9.42 16.10 24.36
CA LEU A 84 10.41 15.07 24.64
C LEU A 84 11.57 15.57 25.54
N HIS A 85 11.57 16.85 25.92
CA HIS A 85 12.64 17.50 26.71
C HIS A 85 14.03 17.38 26.09
N LEU A 86 14.14 17.40 24.75
CA LEU A 86 15.42 17.27 24.06
C LEU A 86 16.20 18.60 24.03
N LYS A 87 17.51 18.50 24.15
CA LYS A 87 18.43 19.62 23.92
C LYS A 87 18.82 19.70 22.43
N LEU A 88 17.84 19.92 21.58
CA LEU A 88 17.96 19.98 20.14
C LEU A 88 17.27 21.24 19.63
N ALA A 89 17.92 21.94 18.72
CA ALA A 89 17.33 23.05 17.96
C ALA A 89 17.45 22.75 16.46
N LEU A 90 16.41 23.06 15.71
CA LEU A 90 16.36 22.86 14.26
C LEU A 90 16.44 24.21 13.49
N ASP A 91 16.89 25.31 14.16
CA ASP A 91 16.89 26.64 13.56
C ASP A 91 17.78 26.72 12.30
N GLU A 92 18.97 26.10 12.31
CA GLU A 92 19.86 26.06 11.15
C GLU A 92 19.27 25.22 10.02
N GLU A 93 18.61 24.09 10.34
CA GLU A 93 17.94 23.26 9.33
C GLU A 93 16.79 24.04 8.65
N PHE A 94 15.98 24.76 9.43
CA PHE A 94 14.92 25.58 8.87
C PHE A 94 15.41 26.76 8.06
N LYS A 95 16.58 27.32 8.39
CA LYS A 95 17.25 28.34 7.59
C LYS A 95 17.72 27.80 6.23
N ILE A 96 18.37 26.63 6.24
CA ILE A 96 18.78 25.92 5.02
C ILE A 96 17.57 25.58 4.14
N ILE A 97 16.47 25.09 4.74
CA ILE A 97 15.21 24.80 4.04
C ILE A 97 14.65 26.09 3.39
N ALA A 98 14.61 27.20 4.12
CA ALA A 98 14.13 28.47 3.59
C ALA A 98 14.97 28.99 2.42
N GLU A 99 16.30 28.83 2.47
CA GLU A 99 17.21 29.18 1.38
C GLU A 99 16.97 28.30 0.14
N ASN A 100 16.83 26.99 0.32
CA ASN A 100 16.53 26.04 -0.77
C ASN A 100 15.14 26.30 -1.38
N PHE A 101 14.14 26.67 -0.59
CA PHE A 101 12.82 27.03 -1.12
C PHE A 101 12.90 28.30 -1.99
N LYS A 102 13.63 29.32 -1.55
CA LYS A 102 13.91 30.52 -2.38
C LYS A 102 14.68 30.19 -3.66
N ALA A 103 15.58 29.22 -3.60
CA ALA A 103 16.34 28.75 -4.75
C ALA A 103 15.56 27.78 -5.66
N LYS A 104 14.28 27.51 -5.34
CA LYS A 104 13.41 26.59 -6.10
C LYS A 104 14.02 25.19 -6.28
N ALA A 105 14.47 24.60 -5.15
CA ALA A 105 15.19 23.32 -5.13
C ALA A 105 14.37 22.08 -5.55
N GLY A 106 13.07 22.25 -5.80
CA GLY A 106 12.18 21.20 -6.28
C GLY A 106 11.21 20.66 -5.21
N VAL A 107 10.12 20.10 -5.69
CA VAL A 107 9.03 19.57 -4.85
C VAL A 107 9.49 18.36 -4.03
N ASP A 108 10.37 17.52 -4.59
CA ASP A 108 10.94 16.35 -3.90
C ASP A 108 11.82 16.74 -2.72
N TYR A 109 12.65 17.81 -2.89
CA TYR A 109 13.39 18.36 -1.79
C TYR A 109 12.46 18.81 -0.67
N ALA A 110 11.41 19.56 -1.02
CA ALA A 110 10.47 20.07 -0.02
C ALA A 110 9.78 18.92 0.74
N ALA A 111 9.24 17.95 0.03
CA ALA A 111 8.55 16.80 0.60
C ALA A 111 9.44 16.00 1.55
N SER A 112 10.68 15.73 1.14
CA SER A 112 11.64 14.94 1.93
C SER A 112 12.01 15.55 3.28
N ARG A 113 11.88 16.86 3.43
CA ARG A 113 12.24 17.54 4.69
C ARG A 113 11.40 17.11 5.87
N GLY A 114 10.20 16.57 5.61
CA GLY A 114 9.36 16.00 6.65
C GLY A 114 10.05 14.83 7.37
N GLU A 115 10.47 13.84 6.62
CA GLU A 115 11.17 12.66 7.12
C GLU A 115 12.57 13.01 7.62
N TYR A 116 13.28 13.88 6.92
CA TYR A 116 14.64 14.33 7.29
C TYR A 116 14.66 14.93 8.70
N LEU A 117 13.81 15.94 8.96
CA LEU A 117 13.73 16.59 10.27
C LEU A 117 13.27 15.62 11.37
N ASN A 118 12.31 14.77 11.05
CA ASN A 118 11.81 13.76 11.98
C ASN A 118 12.88 12.71 12.31
N GLY A 119 13.70 12.36 11.32
CA GLY A 119 14.86 11.48 11.50
C GLY A 119 15.90 12.05 12.45
N ILE A 120 16.23 13.36 12.34
CA ILE A 120 17.15 14.05 13.28
C ILE A 120 16.62 13.99 14.71
N ILE A 121 15.31 14.28 14.92
CA ILE A 121 14.69 14.22 16.24
C ILE A 121 14.75 12.79 16.78
N MET A 122 14.39 11.80 15.98
CA MET A 122 14.38 10.40 16.38
C MET A 122 15.79 9.91 16.76
N ALA A 123 16.80 10.26 15.95
CA ALA A 123 18.20 9.91 16.22
C ALA A 123 18.69 10.52 17.54
N ASN A 124 18.38 11.80 17.78
CA ASN A 124 18.72 12.47 19.04
C ASN A 124 17.99 11.85 20.24
N TYR A 125 16.70 11.54 20.09
CA TYR A 125 15.87 10.93 21.15
C TYR A 125 16.33 9.53 21.55
N LEU A 126 16.81 8.74 20.58
CA LEU A 126 17.28 7.37 20.82
C LEU A 126 18.79 7.31 21.16
N GLY A 127 19.56 8.34 20.84
CA GLY A 127 21.01 8.31 20.87
C GLY A 127 21.62 7.42 19.78
N TYR A 128 20.94 7.31 18.61
CA TYR A 128 21.38 6.52 17.47
C TYR A 128 22.07 7.41 16.42
N GLU A 129 22.88 6.78 15.55
CA GLU A 129 23.49 7.49 14.43
C GLU A 129 22.40 7.94 13.44
N PHE A 130 22.47 9.21 13.01
CA PHE A 130 21.63 9.70 11.92
C PHE A 130 22.35 9.44 10.57
N ILE A 131 21.69 8.75 9.67
CA ILE A 131 22.16 8.52 8.30
C ILE A 131 21.16 9.15 7.33
N ASP A 132 21.56 10.24 6.67
CA ASP A 132 20.74 10.88 5.65
C ASP A 132 20.52 9.92 4.47
N SER A 133 19.28 9.65 4.13
CA SER A 133 18.89 8.74 3.06
C SER A 133 19.45 9.16 1.70
N ALA A 134 19.63 10.46 1.45
CA ALA A 134 20.24 10.96 0.22
C ALA A 134 21.72 10.53 0.06
N THR A 135 22.38 10.09 1.13
CA THR A 135 23.77 9.62 1.07
C THR A 135 23.92 8.13 0.81
N VAL A 136 22.84 7.36 0.94
CA VAL A 136 22.87 5.88 0.91
C VAL A 136 21.80 5.24 0.02
N ILE A 137 20.79 5.99 -0.44
CA ILE A 137 19.71 5.54 -1.33
C ILE A 137 19.81 6.34 -2.63
N PHE A 138 19.82 5.65 -3.77
CA PHE A 138 20.10 6.27 -5.07
C PHE A 138 19.00 5.94 -6.10
N PHE A 139 18.84 6.89 -7.02
CA PHE A 139 17.99 6.77 -8.20
C PHE A 139 18.85 6.93 -9.48
N ASP A 140 18.40 6.36 -10.58
CA ASP A 140 19.04 6.50 -11.90
C ASP A 140 18.65 7.82 -12.60
N GLU A 141 19.17 8.02 -13.81
CA GLU A 141 18.88 9.21 -14.63
C GLU A 141 17.41 9.34 -15.05
N ASN A 142 16.64 8.25 -15.00
CA ASN A 142 15.23 8.21 -15.33
C ASN A 142 14.32 8.35 -14.08
N GLY A 143 14.94 8.54 -12.89
CA GLY A 143 14.20 8.60 -11.63
C GLY A 143 13.75 7.24 -11.09
N ASN A 144 14.26 6.12 -11.62
CA ASN A 144 13.99 4.80 -11.08
C ASN A 144 14.97 4.48 -9.94
N PHE A 145 14.53 3.68 -9.00
CA PHE A 145 15.37 3.25 -7.88
C PHE A 145 16.56 2.40 -8.34
N ASP A 146 17.78 2.86 -8.06
CA ASP A 146 19.03 2.14 -8.32
C ASP A 146 19.31 1.15 -7.18
N ALA A 147 18.83 -0.06 -7.35
CA ALA A 147 18.94 -1.10 -6.33
C ALA A 147 20.38 -1.59 -6.13
N GLU A 148 21.20 -1.61 -7.18
CA GLU A 148 22.58 -2.12 -7.12
C GLU A 148 23.50 -1.16 -6.36
N LYS A 149 23.49 0.11 -6.75
CA LYS A 149 24.28 1.16 -6.10
C LYS A 149 23.86 1.33 -4.64
N THR A 150 22.54 1.38 -4.38
CA THR A 150 22.01 1.49 -3.03
C THR A 150 22.43 0.31 -2.16
N ASP A 151 22.26 -0.93 -2.61
CA ASP A 151 22.65 -2.12 -1.85
C ASP A 151 24.12 -2.09 -1.46
N LYS A 152 24.99 -1.76 -2.42
CA LYS A 152 26.44 -1.67 -2.21
C LYS A 152 26.83 -0.61 -1.18
N VAL A 153 26.26 0.60 -1.26
CA VAL A 153 26.63 1.71 -0.37
C VAL A 153 26.00 1.54 1.00
N LEU A 154 24.69 1.23 1.05
CA LEU A 154 23.96 1.11 2.30
C LEU A 154 24.44 -0.09 3.13
N SER A 155 24.64 -1.27 2.52
CA SER A 155 25.14 -2.45 3.26
C SER A 155 26.48 -2.15 3.92
N LYS A 156 27.43 -1.55 3.17
CA LYS A 156 28.72 -1.16 3.72
C LYS A 156 28.62 -0.16 4.87
N LYS A 157 27.68 0.80 4.78
CA LYS A 157 27.44 1.78 5.85
C LYS A 157 26.88 1.10 7.09
N LEU A 158 25.90 0.21 6.93
CA LEU A 158 25.26 -0.50 8.03
C LEU A 158 26.17 -1.52 8.72
N GLU A 159 27.12 -2.13 8.00
CA GLU A 159 28.16 -3.00 8.60
C GLU A 159 29.05 -2.25 9.60
N GLN A 160 29.21 -0.93 9.43
CA GLN A 160 30.04 -0.06 10.30
C GLN A 160 29.23 0.64 11.40
N THR A 161 27.90 0.48 11.39
CA THR A 161 26.98 1.21 12.28
C THR A 161 26.18 0.22 13.12
N ASP A 162 26.27 0.29 14.43
CA ASP A 162 25.51 -0.63 15.32
C ASP A 162 24.02 -0.31 15.31
N LYS A 163 23.65 0.97 15.49
CA LYS A 163 22.26 1.44 15.54
C LYS A 163 22.13 2.76 14.79
N ALA A 164 21.13 2.86 13.91
CA ALA A 164 20.91 4.07 13.13
C ALA A 164 19.42 4.40 12.93
N VAL A 165 19.21 5.70 12.65
CA VAL A 165 17.95 6.22 12.12
C VAL A 165 18.18 6.65 10.68
N ILE A 166 17.42 6.11 9.75
CA ILE A 166 17.47 6.39 8.31
C ILE A 166 16.11 6.95 7.92
N PRO A 167 15.97 8.26 7.61
CA PRO A 167 14.69 8.84 7.21
C PRO A 167 14.08 8.10 6.03
N GLY A 168 12.76 7.88 6.06
CA GLY A 168 12.05 7.23 4.96
C GLY A 168 11.86 8.15 3.74
N PHE A 169 11.27 7.58 2.66
CA PHE A 169 10.64 8.28 1.54
C PHE A 169 11.56 8.81 0.44
N TYR A 170 12.85 9.09 0.65
CA TYR A 170 13.69 9.74 -0.34
C TYR A 170 15.10 9.16 -0.46
N GLY A 171 15.81 9.55 -1.50
CA GLY A 171 17.22 9.32 -1.78
C GLY A 171 17.78 10.42 -2.66
N ALA A 172 18.83 10.15 -3.40
CA ALA A 172 19.48 11.11 -4.31
C ALA A 172 19.56 10.58 -5.75
N GLY A 173 19.32 11.46 -6.71
CA GLY A 173 19.61 11.26 -8.12
C GLY A 173 21.11 11.34 -8.45
N PRO A 174 21.50 11.11 -9.71
CA PRO A 174 22.89 11.16 -10.15
C PRO A 174 23.54 12.55 -9.98
N ASP A 175 22.74 13.60 -10.07
CA ASP A 175 23.16 15.00 -9.88
C ASP A 175 23.23 15.43 -8.39
N GLY A 176 22.94 14.51 -7.47
CA GLY A 176 22.91 14.75 -6.03
C GLY A 176 21.63 15.42 -5.53
N LYS A 177 20.68 15.73 -6.41
CA LYS A 177 19.39 16.26 -5.97
C LYS A 177 18.54 15.18 -5.32
N VAL A 178 17.72 15.62 -4.40
CA VAL A 178 16.76 14.73 -3.72
C VAL A 178 15.70 14.26 -4.71
N VAL A 179 15.41 12.96 -4.66
CA VAL A 179 14.31 12.29 -5.39
C VAL A 179 13.49 11.51 -4.40
N THR A 180 12.16 11.57 -4.51
CA THR A 180 11.24 10.86 -3.63
C THR A 180 10.62 9.64 -4.30
N PHE A 181 10.28 8.62 -3.50
CA PHE A 181 9.46 7.50 -3.98
C PHE A 181 8.01 7.98 -4.21
N SER A 182 7.37 7.50 -5.25
CA SER A 182 6.04 7.97 -5.67
C SER A 182 4.91 7.66 -4.66
N ARG A 183 4.95 6.51 -3.99
CA ARG A 183 3.96 6.06 -2.98
C ARG A 183 4.60 5.14 -1.96
N GLY A 184 4.11 5.16 -0.71
CA GLY A 184 4.59 4.26 0.34
C GLY A 184 6.09 4.36 0.64
N GLY A 185 6.70 5.51 0.37
CA GLY A 185 8.17 5.66 0.31
C GLY A 185 8.89 5.28 1.60
N SER A 186 8.32 5.58 2.76
CA SER A 186 8.92 5.15 4.04
C SER A 186 8.84 3.63 4.22
N ASP A 187 7.78 2.97 3.70
CA ASP A 187 7.67 1.50 3.71
C ASP A 187 8.71 0.87 2.79
N ILE A 188 8.92 1.48 1.60
CA ILE A 188 9.95 1.08 0.64
C ILE A 188 11.34 1.23 1.28
N THR A 189 11.61 2.37 1.93
CA THR A 189 12.88 2.60 2.62
C THR A 189 13.13 1.53 3.70
N GLY A 190 12.13 1.21 4.53
CA GLY A 190 12.23 0.14 5.53
C GLY A 190 12.56 -1.22 4.92
N SER A 191 11.98 -1.51 3.77
CA SER A 191 12.23 -2.73 3.00
C SER A 191 13.67 -2.76 2.43
N ILE A 192 14.15 -1.65 1.87
CA ILE A 192 15.50 -1.50 1.35
C ILE A 192 16.55 -1.66 2.46
N VAL A 193 16.36 -0.98 3.60
CA VAL A 193 17.24 -1.09 4.77
C VAL A 193 17.27 -2.50 5.30
N SER A 194 16.10 -3.18 5.37
CA SER A 194 15.99 -4.57 5.81
C SER A 194 16.78 -5.53 4.92
N LYS A 195 16.70 -5.35 3.61
CA LYS A 195 17.47 -6.15 2.66
C LYS A 195 18.97 -5.88 2.83
N ALA A 196 19.40 -4.61 2.91
CA ALA A 196 20.79 -4.21 2.99
C ALA A 196 21.50 -4.75 4.26
N CYS A 197 20.83 -4.76 5.42
CA CYS A 197 21.38 -5.32 6.66
C CYS A 197 21.07 -6.81 6.85
N ARG A 198 20.45 -7.49 5.88
CA ARG A 198 19.99 -8.89 5.99
C ARG A 198 19.19 -9.14 7.26
N ALA A 199 18.20 -8.29 7.50
CA ALA A 199 17.36 -8.33 8.69
C ALA A 199 16.67 -9.70 8.84
N SER A 200 16.51 -10.15 10.07
CA SER A 200 15.70 -11.33 10.38
C SER A 200 14.20 -11.06 10.30
N MET A 201 13.81 -9.78 10.41
CA MET A 201 12.42 -9.30 10.38
C MET A 201 12.39 -7.82 9.99
N TYR A 202 11.40 -7.44 9.18
CA TYR A 202 10.98 -6.06 8.97
C TYR A 202 9.68 -5.80 9.73
N GLU A 203 9.70 -4.97 10.76
CA GLU A 203 8.50 -4.58 11.49
C GLU A 203 7.98 -3.25 10.95
N ASN A 204 6.75 -3.25 10.42
CA ASN A 204 6.04 -2.04 9.98
C ASN A 204 5.01 -1.64 11.04
N TRP A 205 5.30 -0.59 11.79
CA TRP A 205 4.47 -0.07 12.87
C TRP A 205 3.55 1.04 12.35
N THR A 206 2.26 0.86 12.58
CA THR A 206 1.18 1.75 12.14
C THR A 206 0.15 1.92 13.27
N ASP A 207 -1.03 2.44 12.97
CA ASP A 207 -2.15 2.65 13.91
C ASP A 207 -3.20 1.52 13.89
N VAL A 208 -2.94 0.43 13.15
CA VAL A 208 -3.80 -0.76 13.08
C VAL A 208 -3.05 -2.02 13.49
N SER A 209 -3.76 -2.98 14.11
CA SER A 209 -3.16 -4.21 14.64
C SER A 209 -2.98 -5.32 13.59
N GLY A 210 -2.52 -4.95 12.39
CA GLY A 210 -2.30 -5.87 11.26
C GLY A 210 -3.43 -5.83 10.23
N CYS A 211 -3.48 -6.85 9.38
CA CYS A 211 -4.53 -7.02 8.39
C CYS A 211 -5.75 -7.69 9.01
N LEU A 212 -6.93 -7.31 8.57
CA LEU A 212 -8.20 -7.86 9.01
C LEU A 212 -8.81 -8.76 7.92
N VAL A 213 -9.58 -9.77 8.33
CA VAL A 213 -10.24 -10.71 7.40
C VAL A 213 -11.24 -10.01 6.49
N ALA A 214 -11.84 -8.91 6.95
CA ALA A 214 -12.75 -8.08 6.15
C ALA A 214 -12.62 -6.61 6.55
N ASP A 215 -13.22 -5.73 5.75
CA ASP A 215 -13.22 -4.27 5.99
C ASP A 215 -13.99 -3.94 7.29
N PRO A 216 -13.36 -3.26 8.27
CA PRO A 216 -14.01 -2.87 9.53
C PRO A 216 -15.14 -1.85 9.36
N ARG A 217 -15.26 -1.23 8.18
CA ARG A 217 -16.39 -0.35 7.85
C ARG A 217 -17.66 -1.14 7.49
N ILE A 218 -17.49 -2.43 7.13
CA ILE A 218 -18.59 -3.34 6.74
C ILE A 218 -18.90 -4.35 7.84
N ILE A 219 -17.85 -4.91 8.46
CA ILE A 219 -17.95 -5.91 9.52
C ILE A 219 -17.53 -5.28 10.85
N ASP A 220 -18.38 -5.33 11.85
CA ASP A 220 -18.02 -4.88 13.20
C ASP A 220 -16.98 -5.83 13.83
N ASN A 221 -15.83 -5.29 14.22
CA ASN A 221 -14.74 -6.03 14.85
C ASN A 221 -14.32 -7.30 14.09
N PRO A 222 -13.89 -7.19 12.83
CA PRO A 222 -13.49 -8.36 12.04
C PRO A 222 -12.25 -9.01 12.65
N GLN A 223 -12.12 -10.32 12.48
CA GLN A 223 -10.99 -11.07 13.02
C GLN A 223 -9.67 -10.65 12.36
N PRO A 224 -8.56 -10.59 13.14
CA PRO A 224 -7.25 -10.30 12.58
C PRO A 224 -6.68 -11.51 11.83
N ILE A 225 -5.94 -11.22 10.76
CA ILE A 225 -5.17 -12.22 10.03
C ILE A 225 -3.82 -12.39 10.72
N LYS A 226 -3.51 -13.57 11.27
CA LYS A 226 -2.24 -13.83 11.94
C LYS A 226 -1.08 -13.96 10.97
N VAL A 227 -1.27 -14.74 9.90
CA VAL A 227 -0.24 -15.02 8.90
C VAL A 227 -0.85 -14.96 7.50
N VAL A 228 -0.24 -14.19 6.63
CA VAL A 228 -0.62 -14.05 5.22
C VAL A 228 0.60 -14.24 4.32
N THR A 229 0.43 -14.90 3.18
CA THR A 229 1.50 -14.98 2.18
C THR A 229 1.50 -13.72 1.30
N TYR A 230 2.65 -13.40 0.69
CA TYR A 230 2.73 -12.28 -0.25
C TYR A 230 1.73 -12.39 -1.40
N ARG A 231 1.42 -13.60 -1.86
CA ARG A 231 0.41 -13.82 -2.90
C ARG A 231 -0.98 -13.46 -2.42
N GLU A 232 -1.39 -13.93 -1.24
CA GLU A 232 -2.68 -13.59 -0.63
C GLU A 232 -2.81 -12.10 -0.35
N LEU A 233 -1.74 -11.48 0.19
CA LEU A 233 -1.71 -10.05 0.45
C LEU A 233 -1.92 -9.24 -0.83
N ARG A 234 -1.29 -9.66 -1.94
CA ARG A 234 -1.43 -8.99 -3.24
C ARG A 234 -2.86 -9.03 -3.75
N GLU A 235 -3.52 -10.18 -3.68
CA GLU A 235 -4.92 -10.32 -4.06
C GLU A 235 -5.84 -9.42 -3.22
N LEU A 236 -5.65 -9.41 -1.89
CA LEU A 236 -6.42 -8.58 -0.97
C LEU A 236 -6.17 -7.08 -1.21
N SER A 237 -4.90 -6.68 -1.38
CA SER A 237 -4.52 -5.28 -1.59
C SER A 237 -5.05 -4.74 -2.91
N TYR A 238 -4.99 -5.53 -3.98
CA TYR A 238 -5.53 -5.16 -5.28
C TYR A 238 -7.03 -4.85 -5.20
N MET A 239 -7.76 -5.64 -4.42
CA MET A 239 -9.19 -5.45 -4.18
C MET A 239 -9.52 -4.45 -3.06
N GLY A 240 -8.52 -3.68 -2.59
CA GLY A 240 -8.75 -2.53 -1.70
C GLY A 240 -8.46 -2.74 -0.22
N ALA A 241 -8.11 -3.94 0.23
CA ALA A 241 -7.65 -4.20 1.61
C ALA A 241 -6.16 -3.84 1.74
N SER A 242 -5.80 -2.58 1.46
CA SER A 242 -4.41 -2.14 1.45
C SER A 242 -3.97 -1.66 2.83
N VAL A 243 -3.13 -2.44 3.50
CA VAL A 243 -2.38 -2.01 4.70
C VAL A 243 -0.93 -1.65 4.33
N LEU A 244 -0.39 -2.25 3.27
CA LEU A 244 0.96 -2.04 2.78
C LEU A 244 0.96 -1.95 1.25
N HIS A 245 1.71 -0.98 0.70
CA HIS A 245 1.82 -0.82 -0.75
C HIS A 245 2.66 -1.96 -1.36
N GLU A 246 2.27 -2.46 -2.55
CA GLU A 246 2.94 -3.60 -3.20
C GLU A 246 4.44 -3.34 -3.44
N ASP A 247 4.80 -2.15 -3.92
CA ASP A 247 6.19 -1.78 -4.18
C ASP A 247 7.07 -1.81 -2.92
N ALA A 248 6.47 -1.56 -1.75
CA ALA A 248 7.17 -1.60 -0.48
C ALA A 248 7.60 -3.00 -0.06
N VAL A 249 6.97 -4.03 -0.60
CA VAL A 249 7.24 -5.45 -0.24
C VAL A 249 8.35 -6.07 -1.09
N PHE A 250 8.56 -5.54 -2.28
CA PHE A 250 9.43 -6.19 -3.28
C PHE A 250 10.86 -6.46 -2.82
N PRO A 251 11.61 -5.52 -2.20
CA PRO A 251 12.99 -5.78 -1.76
C PRO A 251 13.10 -6.88 -0.71
N VAL A 252 12.23 -6.88 0.32
CA VAL A 252 12.24 -7.89 1.39
C VAL A 252 11.73 -9.24 0.93
N ARG A 253 10.71 -9.27 0.05
CA ARG A 253 10.19 -10.49 -0.56
C ARG A 253 11.29 -11.23 -1.32
N LYS A 254 12.04 -10.52 -2.19
CA LYS A 254 13.15 -11.10 -2.96
C LYS A 254 14.27 -11.63 -2.05
N ALA A 255 14.45 -11.02 -0.88
CA ALA A 255 15.42 -11.44 0.12
C ALA A 255 14.91 -12.52 1.09
N GLY A 256 13.62 -12.92 1.01
CA GLY A 256 13.01 -13.90 1.91
C GLY A 256 12.83 -13.39 3.35
N ILE A 257 12.85 -12.07 3.56
CA ILE A 257 12.71 -11.46 4.89
C ILE A 257 11.21 -11.30 5.20
N PRO A 258 10.71 -11.84 6.33
CA PRO A 258 9.32 -11.66 6.72
C PRO A 258 9.03 -10.21 7.16
N ILE A 259 7.79 -9.75 6.92
CA ILE A 259 7.28 -8.47 7.43
C ILE A 259 6.29 -8.74 8.55
N ASN A 260 6.35 -7.95 9.62
CA ASN A 260 5.32 -7.95 10.65
C ASN A 260 4.66 -6.57 10.73
N ILE A 261 3.35 -6.50 10.46
CA ILE A 261 2.56 -5.28 10.61
C ILE A 261 2.05 -5.22 12.05
N ARG A 262 2.40 -4.15 12.76
CA ARG A 262 2.13 -4.01 14.19
C ARG A 262 1.51 -2.64 14.52
N ASN A 263 0.81 -2.59 15.65
CA ASN A 263 0.14 -1.38 16.11
C ASN A 263 0.98 -0.66 17.19
N THR A 264 1.33 0.59 16.93
CA THR A 264 2.04 1.45 17.89
C THR A 264 1.21 1.74 19.15
N ASN A 265 -0.13 1.74 19.03
CA ASN A 265 -1.04 2.01 20.14
C ASN A 265 -1.42 0.73 20.92
N ASP A 266 -1.07 -0.44 20.39
CA ASP A 266 -1.26 -1.76 21.03
C ASP A 266 -0.03 -2.64 20.72
N PRO A 267 1.12 -2.34 21.36
CA PRO A 267 2.39 -3.00 21.04
C PRO A 267 2.44 -4.48 21.47
N ASP A 268 1.53 -4.92 22.31
CA ASP A 268 1.44 -6.32 22.73
C ASP A 268 0.68 -7.18 21.71
N ALA A 269 -0.16 -6.58 20.87
CA ALA A 269 -0.82 -7.30 19.79
C ALA A 269 0.21 -7.92 18.84
N PRO A 270 0.07 -9.20 18.45
CA PRO A 270 1.04 -9.91 17.62
C PRO A 270 1.13 -9.33 16.18
N GLY A 271 0.08 -8.64 15.74
CA GLY A 271 -0.02 -8.11 14.39
C GLY A 271 -0.21 -9.20 13.32
N THR A 272 0.10 -8.86 12.06
CA THR A 272 0.05 -9.79 10.93
C THR A 272 1.44 -10.07 10.41
N LEU A 273 1.82 -11.34 10.32
CA LEU A 273 3.07 -11.80 9.73
C LEU A 273 2.88 -12.07 8.23
N ILE A 274 3.65 -11.40 7.38
CA ILE A 274 3.68 -11.57 5.93
C ILE A 274 4.91 -12.39 5.56
N VAL A 275 4.72 -13.50 4.82
CA VAL A 275 5.78 -14.45 4.46
C VAL A 275 5.69 -14.88 2.99
N GLU A 276 6.79 -15.39 2.43
CA GLU A 276 6.77 -15.95 1.06
C GLU A 276 5.94 -17.24 1.01
N SER A 277 6.13 -18.12 2.00
CA SER A 277 5.39 -19.37 2.13
C SER A 277 5.29 -19.78 3.59
N THR A 278 4.31 -20.59 3.91
CA THR A 278 4.13 -21.13 5.26
C THR A 278 3.51 -22.51 5.23
N CYS A 279 3.98 -23.39 6.13
CA CYS A 279 3.37 -24.70 6.39
C CYS A 279 2.26 -24.61 7.44
N GLN A 280 2.06 -23.44 8.08
CA GLN A 280 0.99 -23.26 9.06
C GLN A 280 -0.36 -23.31 8.34
N LYS A 281 -1.25 -24.14 8.87
CA LYS A 281 -2.65 -24.13 8.42
C LYS A 281 -3.26 -22.78 8.80
N PRO A 282 -4.05 -22.17 7.90
CA PRO A 282 -4.79 -20.97 8.24
C PRO A 282 -5.85 -21.28 9.30
N ASP A 283 -6.17 -20.28 10.13
CA ASP A 283 -7.22 -20.43 11.15
C ASP A 283 -8.60 -20.70 10.52
N TYR A 284 -8.83 -20.16 9.32
CA TYR A 284 -10.05 -20.32 8.52
C TYR A 284 -9.73 -20.85 7.13
N THR A 285 -10.72 -21.38 6.43
CA THR A 285 -10.58 -21.80 5.03
C THR A 285 -10.18 -20.65 4.12
N ILE A 286 -10.67 -19.44 4.41
CA ILE A 286 -10.32 -18.20 3.73
C ILE A 286 -9.34 -17.39 4.59
N THR A 287 -8.50 -16.61 3.96
CA THR A 287 -7.57 -15.67 4.62
C THR A 287 -8.21 -14.30 4.76
N GLY A 288 -8.94 -13.85 3.74
CA GLY A 288 -9.60 -12.55 3.78
C GLY A 288 -10.62 -12.35 2.66
N ILE A 289 -11.44 -11.33 2.83
CA ILE A 289 -12.46 -10.87 1.90
C ILE A 289 -12.21 -9.39 1.64
N ALA A 290 -12.02 -9.03 0.38
CA ALA A 290 -11.86 -7.65 -0.04
C ALA A 290 -12.73 -7.38 -1.26
N GLY A 291 -13.05 -6.12 -1.52
CA GLY A 291 -13.82 -5.80 -2.71
C GLY A 291 -13.90 -4.30 -2.97
N LYS A 292 -14.32 -3.97 -4.17
CA LYS A 292 -14.52 -2.60 -4.65
C LYS A 292 -15.82 -2.49 -5.40
N LYS A 293 -16.44 -1.32 -5.31
CA LYS A 293 -17.59 -0.89 -6.13
C LYS A 293 -17.11 -0.11 -7.35
N GLY A 294 -17.98 0.10 -8.31
CA GLY A 294 -17.73 0.97 -9.46
C GLY A 294 -17.08 0.27 -10.64
N PHE A 295 -17.64 -0.86 -11.03
CA PHE A 295 -17.25 -1.57 -12.25
C PHE A 295 -18.35 -1.55 -13.30
N VAL A 296 -17.93 -1.67 -14.55
CA VAL A 296 -18.79 -1.85 -15.72
C VAL A 296 -18.39 -3.16 -16.40
N ALA A 297 -19.39 -3.96 -16.76
CA ALA A 297 -19.22 -5.13 -17.59
C ALA A 297 -19.57 -4.75 -19.04
N VAL A 298 -18.64 -5.00 -19.95
CA VAL A 298 -18.84 -4.89 -21.40
C VAL A 298 -19.04 -6.30 -21.93
N ASN A 299 -20.31 -6.64 -22.22
CA ASN A 299 -20.70 -7.94 -22.78
C ASN A 299 -20.58 -7.89 -24.30
N ILE A 300 -19.88 -8.85 -24.87
CA ILE A 300 -19.58 -8.92 -26.31
C ILE A 300 -20.02 -10.31 -26.78
N ASP A 301 -21.07 -10.35 -27.59
CA ASP A 301 -21.60 -11.58 -28.16
C ASP A 301 -21.19 -11.71 -29.63
N LYS A 302 -20.79 -12.91 -30.01
CA LYS A 302 -20.44 -13.25 -31.37
C LYS A 302 -20.67 -14.74 -31.66
N ASP A 303 -21.53 -15.03 -32.60
CA ASP A 303 -21.74 -16.39 -33.07
C ASP A 303 -20.42 -17.05 -33.51
N LYS A 304 -20.13 -18.24 -33.00
CA LYS A 304 -18.92 -19.01 -33.25
C LYS A 304 -17.63 -18.30 -32.84
N MET A 305 -17.68 -17.47 -31.80
CA MET A 305 -16.53 -16.74 -31.26
C MET A 305 -15.35 -17.67 -30.97
N ASN A 306 -15.61 -18.84 -30.39
CA ASN A 306 -14.58 -19.84 -30.06
C ASN A 306 -13.85 -20.42 -31.28
N SER A 307 -14.43 -20.30 -32.47
CA SER A 307 -13.83 -20.76 -33.74
C SER A 307 -13.06 -19.65 -34.46
N GLU A 308 -13.24 -18.38 -34.08
CA GLU A 308 -12.57 -17.25 -34.68
C GLU A 308 -11.21 -17.00 -34.01
N VAL A 309 -10.11 -17.43 -34.67
CA VAL A 309 -8.76 -17.20 -34.16
C VAL A 309 -8.45 -15.72 -34.02
N GLY A 310 -8.10 -15.31 -32.81
CA GLY A 310 -7.71 -13.93 -32.49
C GLY A 310 -8.86 -13.00 -32.16
N PHE A 311 -10.11 -13.47 -32.02
CA PHE A 311 -11.24 -12.64 -31.64
C PHE A 311 -10.99 -11.90 -30.33
N CYS A 312 -10.66 -12.61 -29.25
CA CYS A 312 -10.39 -12.01 -27.93
C CYS A 312 -9.27 -10.95 -28.01
N ARG A 313 -8.18 -11.22 -28.76
CA ARG A 313 -7.11 -10.22 -28.94
C ARG A 313 -7.63 -8.94 -29.60
N LYS A 314 -8.47 -9.07 -30.65
CA LYS A 314 -9.05 -7.91 -31.33
C LYS A 314 -9.98 -7.12 -30.42
N ALA A 315 -10.80 -7.80 -29.62
CA ALA A 315 -11.69 -7.17 -28.65
C ALA A 315 -10.89 -6.42 -27.59
N LEU A 316 -9.85 -7.04 -27.02
CA LEU A 316 -8.99 -6.43 -26.00
C LEU A 316 -8.17 -5.25 -26.54
N GLN A 317 -7.76 -5.28 -27.81
CA GLN A 317 -7.08 -4.17 -28.46
C GLN A 317 -7.91 -2.89 -28.43
N ALA A 318 -9.24 -2.98 -28.45
CA ALA A 318 -10.10 -1.79 -28.33
C ALA A 318 -9.96 -1.08 -26.99
N PHE A 319 -9.74 -1.80 -25.90
CA PHE A 319 -9.50 -1.22 -24.57
C PHE A 319 -8.09 -0.62 -24.50
N GLU A 320 -7.07 -1.31 -25.02
CA GLU A 320 -5.70 -0.82 -25.10
C GLU A 320 -5.61 0.50 -25.89
N GLU A 321 -6.22 0.59 -27.08
CA GLU A 321 -6.23 1.80 -27.90
C GLU A 321 -6.89 3.01 -27.21
N ASN A 322 -7.79 2.76 -26.25
CA ASN A 322 -8.47 3.79 -25.46
C ASN A 322 -7.84 4.01 -24.07
N GLY A 323 -6.73 3.34 -23.75
CA GLY A 323 -6.03 3.48 -22.48
C GLY A 323 -6.86 3.04 -21.28
N ILE A 324 -7.60 1.92 -21.41
CA ILE A 324 -8.44 1.35 -20.35
C ILE A 324 -7.83 0.05 -19.86
N SER A 325 -7.63 -0.03 -18.55
CA SER A 325 -7.17 -1.24 -17.87
C SER A 325 -8.30 -2.25 -17.73
N ILE A 326 -7.97 -3.54 -17.92
CA ILE A 326 -8.92 -4.65 -17.81
C ILE A 326 -8.73 -5.34 -16.47
N GLU A 327 -9.83 -5.55 -15.74
CA GLU A 327 -9.80 -6.19 -14.43
C GLU A 327 -10.01 -7.71 -14.54
N HIS A 328 -11.10 -8.14 -15.17
CA HIS A 328 -11.46 -9.54 -15.38
C HIS A 328 -12.08 -9.75 -16.75
N MET A 329 -11.98 -10.98 -17.25
CA MET A 329 -12.42 -11.32 -18.60
C MET A 329 -12.98 -12.75 -18.66
N PRO A 330 -14.12 -13.04 -18.04
CA PRO A 330 -14.77 -14.32 -18.23
C PRO A 330 -15.25 -14.47 -19.68
N SER A 331 -15.08 -15.66 -20.24
CA SER A 331 -15.47 -15.96 -21.62
C SER A 331 -16.22 -17.29 -21.71
N GLY A 332 -17.25 -17.29 -22.58
CA GLY A 332 -18.03 -18.47 -22.95
C GLY A 332 -17.66 -18.97 -24.36
N ILE A 333 -18.61 -19.68 -24.98
CA ILE A 333 -18.46 -20.18 -26.36
C ILE A 333 -18.68 -19.08 -27.37
N ASP A 334 -19.74 -18.31 -27.20
CA ASP A 334 -20.19 -17.24 -28.12
C ASP A 334 -20.21 -15.87 -27.43
N THR A 335 -19.72 -15.78 -26.17
CA THR A 335 -19.76 -14.56 -25.37
C THR A 335 -18.46 -14.30 -24.67
N MET A 336 -18.11 -13.04 -24.50
CA MET A 336 -16.97 -12.56 -23.74
C MET A 336 -17.41 -11.33 -22.95
N THR A 337 -17.13 -11.29 -21.66
CA THR A 337 -17.39 -10.11 -20.83
C THR A 337 -16.06 -9.52 -20.38
N VAL A 338 -15.92 -8.20 -20.50
CA VAL A 338 -14.73 -7.47 -20.02
C VAL A 338 -15.17 -6.55 -18.88
N PHE A 339 -14.58 -6.74 -17.70
CA PHE A 339 -14.80 -5.88 -16.54
C PHE A 339 -13.74 -4.78 -16.51
N VAL A 340 -14.21 -3.54 -16.37
CA VAL A 340 -13.34 -2.35 -16.30
C VAL A 340 -13.81 -1.43 -15.17
N HIS A 341 -12.91 -0.59 -14.67
CA HIS A 341 -13.29 0.45 -13.71
C HIS A 341 -14.19 1.50 -14.38
N GLN A 342 -15.34 1.80 -13.76
CA GLN A 342 -16.29 2.78 -14.24
C GLN A 342 -15.64 4.16 -14.44
N ALA A 343 -14.78 4.58 -13.51
CA ALA A 343 -14.10 5.87 -13.59
C ALA A 343 -13.12 6.00 -14.79
N GLU A 344 -12.56 4.89 -15.28
CA GLU A 344 -11.69 4.88 -16.47
C GLU A 344 -12.49 4.79 -17.76
N PHE A 345 -13.69 4.23 -17.69
CA PHE A 345 -14.57 3.96 -18.83
C PHE A 345 -15.51 5.13 -19.13
N GLU A 346 -15.96 5.84 -18.09
CA GLU A 346 -16.87 6.97 -18.18
C GLU A 346 -16.35 8.05 -19.13
N GLY A 347 -17.20 8.44 -20.10
CA GLY A 347 -16.87 9.38 -21.18
C GLY A 347 -16.10 8.78 -22.37
N LYS A 348 -15.72 7.50 -22.30
CA LYS A 348 -15.05 6.78 -23.41
C LYS A 348 -15.90 5.64 -23.98
N GLU A 349 -17.10 5.41 -23.48
CA GLU A 349 -17.95 4.25 -23.81
C GLU A 349 -18.15 4.10 -25.31
N GLN A 350 -18.53 5.19 -25.97
CA GLN A 350 -18.80 5.19 -27.41
C GLN A 350 -17.53 4.93 -28.25
N GLN A 351 -16.39 5.40 -27.78
CA GLN A 351 -15.10 5.19 -28.44
C GLN A 351 -14.71 3.71 -28.38
N VAL A 352 -14.82 3.12 -27.18
CA VAL A 352 -14.51 1.70 -26.96
C VAL A 352 -15.46 0.80 -27.74
N ILE A 353 -16.78 1.04 -27.69
CA ILE A 353 -17.78 0.28 -28.46
C ILE A 353 -17.50 0.37 -29.96
N SER A 354 -17.18 1.57 -30.47
CA SER A 354 -16.85 1.76 -31.87
C SER A 354 -15.57 1.02 -32.27
N SER A 355 -14.55 1.02 -31.40
CA SER A 355 -13.31 0.28 -31.62
C SER A 355 -13.55 -1.24 -31.60
N ILE A 356 -14.35 -1.76 -30.67
CA ILE A 356 -14.73 -3.19 -30.63
C ILE A 356 -15.46 -3.58 -31.92
N ARG A 357 -16.44 -2.80 -32.35
CA ARG A 357 -17.18 -3.06 -33.58
C ARG A 357 -16.26 -3.09 -34.81
N ARG A 358 -15.33 -2.15 -34.91
CA ARG A 358 -14.35 -2.05 -36.00
C ARG A 358 -13.37 -3.21 -36.03
N LEU A 359 -12.87 -3.63 -34.87
CA LEU A 359 -11.77 -4.62 -34.76
C LEU A 359 -12.26 -6.06 -34.73
N ALA A 360 -13.32 -6.32 -33.95
CA ALA A 360 -13.79 -7.68 -33.63
C ALA A 360 -15.10 -8.06 -34.36
N HIS A 361 -15.86 -7.10 -34.89
CA HIS A 361 -17.13 -7.33 -35.55
C HIS A 361 -18.11 -8.21 -34.75
N PRO A 362 -18.43 -7.85 -33.52
CA PRO A 362 -19.38 -8.60 -32.70
C PRO A 362 -20.82 -8.47 -33.24
N ASP A 363 -21.68 -9.40 -32.87
CA ASP A 363 -23.10 -9.35 -33.20
C ASP A 363 -23.84 -8.37 -32.26
N ILE A 364 -23.55 -8.47 -30.95
CA ILE A 364 -24.14 -7.60 -29.91
C ILE A 364 -23.05 -7.11 -28.97
N ILE A 365 -23.20 -5.85 -28.53
CA ILE A 365 -22.44 -5.30 -27.39
C ILE A 365 -23.46 -4.71 -26.43
N ASP A 366 -23.41 -5.14 -25.18
CA ASP A 366 -24.23 -4.63 -24.09
C ASP A 366 -23.38 -4.18 -22.91
N LEU A 367 -23.85 -3.18 -22.17
CA LEU A 367 -23.17 -2.61 -21.02
C LEU A 367 -23.99 -2.81 -19.77
N GLU A 368 -23.37 -3.32 -18.71
CA GLU A 368 -23.96 -3.41 -17.38
C GLU A 368 -23.09 -2.61 -16.41
N SER A 369 -23.63 -1.53 -15.85
CA SER A 369 -22.97 -0.67 -14.86
C SER A 369 -23.38 -1.03 -13.43
N ASP A 370 -22.87 -0.25 -12.47
CA ASP A 370 -23.19 -0.37 -11.04
C ASP A 370 -22.84 -1.75 -10.44
N LEU A 371 -21.74 -2.31 -10.89
CA LEU A 371 -21.22 -3.58 -10.41
C LEU A 371 -20.14 -3.39 -9.34
N ALA A 372 -20.07 -4.36 -8.45
CA ALA A 372 -19.00 -4.51 -7.47
C ALA A 372 -18.34 -5.87 -7.63
N LEU A 373 -17.02 -5.91 -7.42
CA LEU A 373 -16.24 -7.14 -7.41
C LEU A 373 -15.77 -7.45 -5.98
N ILE A 374 -15.91 -8.70 -5.56
CA ILE A 374 -15.51 -9.22 -4.27
C ILE A 374 -14.52 -10.35 -4.49
N ALA A 375 -13.35 -10.25 -3.89
CA ALA A 375 -12.36 -11.31 -3.85
C ALA A 375 -12.44 -12.05 -2.51
N VAL A 376 -12.71 -13.34 -2.56
CA VAL A 376 -12.53 -14.25 -1.44
C VAL A 376 -11.19 -14.94 -1.62
N VAL A 377 -10.25 -14.63 -0.72
CA VAL A 377 -8.84 -15.04 -0.84
C VAL A 377 -8.47 -16.01 0.26
N GLY A 378 -7.75 -17.08 -0.08
CA GLY A 378 -7.23 -17.97 0.95
C GLY A 378 -6.54 -19.22 0.40
N ARG A 379 -5.30 -19.45 0.86
CA ARG A 379 -4.55 -20.67 0.56
C ARG A 379 -5.22 -21.95 1.06
N GLY A 380 -6.11 -21.83 2.07
CA GLY A 380 -6.88 -22.95 2.59
C GLY A 380 -7.92 -23.50 1.62
N MET A 381 -8.35 -22.70 0.63
CA MET A 381 -9.37 -23.11 -0.35
C MET A 381 -8.90 -24.30 -1.20
N LYS A 382 -7.63 -24.34 -1.56
CA LYS A 382 -7.04 -25.43 -2.35
C LYS A 382 -7.17 -26.81 -1.70
N SER A 383 -7.14 -26.89 -0.38
CA SER A 383 -7.24 -28.14 0.38
C SER A 383 -8.62 -28.44 0.93
N ASN A 384 -9.54 -27.46 0.91
CA ASN A 384 -10.89 -27.59 1.47
C ASN A 384 -11.95 -27.69 0.37
N ARG A 385 -12.44 -28.90 0.15
CA ARG A 385 -13.50 -29.16 -0.82
C ARG A 385 -14.80 -28.44 -0.44
N GLY A 386 -15.54 -27.99 -1.45
CA GLY A 386 -16.85 -27.35 -1.25
C GLY A 386 -16.81 -25.87 -0.86
N THR A 387 -15.63 -25.21 -0.84
CA THR A 387 -15.50 -23.80 -0.50
C THR A 387 -16.36 -22.90 -1.41
N ALA A 388 -16.31 -23.10 -2.74
CA ALA A 388 -17.16 -22.36 -3.68
C ALA A 388 -18.66 -22.59 -3.39
N GLY A 389 -19.07 -23.85 -3.15
CA GLY A 389 -20.45 -24.17 -2.80
C GLY A 389 -20.94 -23.44 -1.55
N ARG A 390 -20.11 -23.33 -0.51
CA ARG A 390 -20.44 -22.57 0.71
C ARG A 390 -20.58 -21.08 0.44
N ILE A 391 -19.69 -20.49 -0.37
CA ILE A 391 -19.78 -19.08 -0.77
C ILE A 391 -21.11 -18.81 -1.47
N PHE A 392 -21.42 -19.58 -2.51
CA PHE A 392 -22.65 -19.35 -3.28
C PHE A 392 -23.92 -19.68 -2.51
N SER A 393 -23.87 -20.66 -1.60
CA SER A 393 -25.00 -20.91 -0.68
C SER A 393 -25.23 -19.74 0.26
N ALA A 394 -24.18 -19.13 0.82
CA ALA A 394 -24.30 -17.95 1.66
C ALA A 394 -24.93 -16.77 0.91
N LEU A 395 -24.50 -16.51 -0.32
CA LEU A 395 -25.05 -15.46 -1.18
C LEU A 395 -26.52 -15.73 -1.54
N ALA A 396 -26.85 -16.97 -1.87
CA ALA A 396 -28.23 -17.37 -2.18
C ALA A 396 -29.15 -17.20 -0.97
N HIS A 397 -28.74 -17.62 0.24
CA HIS A 397 -29.52 -17.42 1.48
C HIS A 397 -29.67 -15.92 1.82
N ALA A 398 -28.69 -15.10 1.45
CA ALA A 398 -28.80 -13.66 1.58
C ALA A 398 -29.62 -13.00 0.45
N ASN A 399 -30.24 -13.79 -0.44
CA ASN A 399 -30.99 -13.31 -1.60
C ASN A 399 -30.18 -12.31 -2.47
N ILE A 400 -28.94 -12.70 -2.80
CA ILE A 400 -28.02 -11.93 -3.64
C ILE A 400 -27.85 -12.62 -4.99
N ASN A 401 -28.03 -11.87 -6.07
CA ASN A 401 -27.80 -12.36 -7.41
C ASN A 401 -26.31 -12.20 -7.80
N VAL A 402 -25.68 -13.31 -8.18
CA VAL A 402 -24.31 -13.33 -8.66
C VAL A 402 -24.28 -13.00 -10.14
N ARG A 403 -23.52 -11.96 -10.53
CA ARG A 403 -23.38 -11.48 -11.91
C ARG A 403 -22.19 -12.08 -12.62
N MET A 404 -21.11 -12.38 -11.87
CA MET A 404 -19.87 -12.92 -12.41
C MET A 404 -19.23 -13.85 -11.39
N ILE A 405 -18.56 -14.88 -11.89
CA ILE A 405 -17.69 -15.77 -11.12
C ILE A 405 -16.40 -15.97 -11.92
N ASP A 406 -15.27 -15.73 -11.28
CA ASP A 406 -13.96 -16.04 -11.82
C ASP A 406 -13.11 -16.75 -10.77
N GLN A 407 -12.51 -17.88 -11.15
CA GLN A 407 -11.59 -18.63 -10.31
C GLN A 407 -10.48 -19.21 -11.17
N GLY A 408 -9.27 -18.70 -11.01
CA GLY A 408 -8.11 -19.21 -11.72
C GLY A 408 -7.63 -20.57 -11.20
N SER A 409 -6.77 -21.23 -11.96
CA SER A 409 -6.19 -22.55 -11.62
C SER A 409 -5.29 -22.54 -10.38
N SER A 410 -4.93 -21.37 -9.87
CA SER A 410 -4.20 -21.22 -8.61
C SER A 410 -5.03 -21.59 -7.39
N GLU A 411 -6.38 -21.53 -7.51
CA GLU A 411 -7.35 -21.74 -6.43
C GLU A 411 -7.10 -20.84 -5.20
N LEU A 412 -6.37 -19.73 -5.41
CA LEU A 412 -6.01 -18.80 -4.33
C LEU A 412 -7.13 -17.82 -4.02
N ASN A 413 -7.93 -17.49 -5.03
CA ASN A 413 -9.05 -16.57 -4.92
C ASN A 413 -10.28 -17.07 -5.69
N ILE A 414 -11.44 -16.56 -5.30
CA ILE A 414 -12.68 -16.60 -6.07
C ILE A 414 -13.16 -15.16 -6.15
N ILE A 415 -13.31 -14.66 -7.38
CA ILE A 415 -13.83 -13.32 -7.64
C ILE A 415 -15.32 -13.43 -7.96
N ILE A 416 -16.10 -12.57 -7.33
CA ILE A 416 -17.57 -12.60 -7.44
C ILE A 416 -18.05 -11.20 -7.81
N GLY A 417 -18.77 -11.09 -8.91
CA GLY A 417 -19.45 -9.85 -9.31
C GLY A 417 -20.87 -9.83 -8.76
N VAL A 418 -21.26 -8.72 -8.14
CA VAL A 418 -22.61 -8.45 -7.62
C VAL A 418 -23.01 -7.01 -7.96
N SER A 419 -24.27 -6.62 -7.72
CA SER A 419 -24.65 -5.21 -7.80
C SER A 419 -23.97 -4.38 -6.70
N ASN A 420 -23.76 -3.09 -6.94
CA ASN A 420 -23.22 -2.17 -5.92
C ASN A 420 -24.05 -2.17 -4.64
N ASP A 421 -25.38 -2.35 -4.76
CA ASP A 421 -26.33 -2.35 -3.64
C ASP A 421 -26.18 -3.60 -2.76
N ASP A 422 -25.81 -4.74 -3.35
CA ASP A 422 -25.66 -6.01 -2.64
C ASP A 422 -24.25 -6.18 -2.02
N PHE A 423 -23.30 -5.29 -2.33
CA PHE A 423 -21.88 -5.43 -1.99
C PHE A 423 -21.63 -5.69 -0.49
N ASP A 424 -22.13 -4.80 0.38
CA ASP A 424 -21.88 -4.89 1.83
C ASP A 424 -22.57 -6.14 2.42
N LYS A 425 -23.76 -6.46 1.92
CA LYS A 425 -24.52 -7.65 2.32
C LYS A 425 -23.84 -8.95 1.91
N ALA A 426 -23.23 -8.97 0.72
CA ALA A 426 -22.45 -10.09 0.22
C ALA A 426 -21.22 -10.37 1.08
N ILE A 427 -20.45 -9.33 1.42
CA ILE A 427 -19.28 -9.45 2.31
C ILE A 427 -19.69 -10.00 3.68
N LYS A 428 -20.80 -9.51 4.27
CA LYS A 428 -21.34 -10.00 5.54
C LYS A 428 -21.68 -11.49 5.47
N ALA A 429 -22.43 -11.89 4.44
CA ALA A 429 -22.86 -13.28 4.26
C ALA A 429 -21.67 -14.25 4.12
N ILE A 430 -20.64 -13.86 3.37
CA ILE A 430 -19.41 -14.66 3.21
C ILE A 430 -18.61 -14.69 4.52
N TYR A 431 -18.48 -13.57 5.21
CA TYR A 431 -17.78 -13.50 6.49
C TYR A 431 -18.43 -14.41 7.53
N ASP A 432 -19.75 -14.36 7.66
CA ASP A 432 -20.52 -15.13 8.64
C ASP A 432 -20.34 -16.64 8.45
N ILE A 433 -20.33 -17.14 7.22
CA ILE A 433 -20.20 -18.59 6.99
C ILE A 433 -18.79 -19.11 7.26
N PHE A 434 -17.74 -18.34 7.00
CA PHE A 434 -16.36 -18.82 7.16
C PHE A 434 -15.72 -18.47 8.49
N VAL A 435 -16.13 -17.38 9.14
CA VAL A 435 -15.50 -16.86 10.34
C VAL A 435 -16.35 -17.05 11.57
N VAL A 436 -17.64 -16.77 11.48
CA VAL A 436 -18.56 -16.89 12.62
C VAL A 436 -19.03 -18.32 12.78
N THR A 437 -19.56 -18.92 11.71
CA THR A 437 -20.13 -20.29 11.75
C THR A 437 -19.05 -21.36 11.61
N GLN A 438 -17.89 -21.03 10.98
CA GLN A 438 -16.74 -21.93 10.75
C GLN A 438 -17.10 -23.24 10.03
N LEU A 439 -18.02 -23.17 9.09
CA LEU A 439 -18.44 -24.31 8.25
C LEU A 439 -17.46 -24.61 7.12
#